data_d23a8a11e65188c43317e559cb75bf88
#
_entry.id   d23a8a11e65188c43317e559cb75bf88
#
_cell.length_a   1.000
_cell.length_b   1.000
_cell.length_c   1.000
_cell.angle_alpha   90.00
_cell.angle_beta   90.00
_cell.angle_gamma   90.00
#
_symmetry.space_group_name_H-M   'P 1'
#
loop_
_entity.id
_entity.type
_entity.pdbx_description
1 polymer ?
#
loop_
_entity_poly.entity_id
_entity_poly.type
_entity_poly.pdbx_seq_one_letter_code
_entity_poly.pdbx_strand_id
1 'polypeptide(L)'
;SQMGIDGIEGEDDEALLKKAMLTVAESQKASTSFLQRRLRIGYNRAALLIEELEDRMHIGPQNGSTPREVFLTPEEVEWCK
;
A
#
# COMPACT_ATOMS: atom_id res chain seq x y z
N SER A 1 0.52 18.85 -2.98
CA SER A 1 0.32 18.16 -1.76
C SER A 1 1.62 17.75 -1.12
N GLN A 2 1.58 17.61 0.18
CA GLN A 2 2.76 17.26 0.92
C GLN A 2 3.28 15.89 0.57
N MET A 3 2.40 15.01 0.21
CA MET A 3 2.82 13.68 -0.14
C MET A 3 3.69 13.66 -1.36
N GLY A 4 3.54 14.62 -2.21
CA GLY A 4 4.29 14.63 -3.44
C GLY A 4 5.77 14.83 -3.29
N ILE A 5 6.18 15.38 -2.16
CA ILE A 5 7.59 15.64 -2.02
C ILE A 5 8.39 14.42 -1.71
N ASP A 6 7.75 13.37 -1.28
CA ASP A 6 8.46 12.23 -0.90
C ASP A 6 8.74 11.32 -1.96
N GLY A 7 8.46 11.51 -3.07
CA GLY A 7 8.72 10.51 -3.86
C GLY A 7 8.38 10.58 -5.28
N ILE A 8 7.46 9.86 -5.76
CA ILE A 8 7.21 9.76 -7.15
C ILE A 8 6.51 10.99 -7.63
N GLU A 9 7.23 11.80 -8.33
CA GLU A 9 6.67 13.01 -8.82
C GLU A 9 5.71 12.74 -9.93
N GLY A 10 4.64 13.50 -9.95
CA GLY A 10 3.66 13.36 -10.99
C GLY A 10 2.61 12.32 -10.73
N GLU A 11 2.80 11.53 -9.70
CA GLU A 11 1.83 10.52 -9.37
C GLU A 11 0.96 11.01 -8.25
N ASP A 12 -0.36 11.03 -8.40
CA ASP A 12 -1.21 11.52 -7.33
C ASP A 12 -1.45 10.41 -6.31
N ASP A 13 -2.03 10.80 -5.19
CA ASP A 13 -2.19 9.89 -4.07
C ASP A 13 -3.16 8.77 -4.41
N GLU A 14 -4.17 9.06 -5.18
CA GLU A 14 -5.14 8.04 -5.52
C GLU A 14 -4.55 6.98 -6.44
N ALA A 15 -3.76 7.39 -7.41
CA ALA A 15 -3.11 6.44 -8.29
C ALA A 15 -2.14 5.55 -7.53
N LEU A 16 -1.43 6.15 -6.59
CA LEU A 16 -0.48 5.38 -5.80
C LEU A 16 -1.20 4.41 -4.88
N LEU A 17 -2.33 4.82 -4.32
CA LEU A 17 -3.12 3.92 -3.49
C LEU A 17 -3.61 2.72 -4.30
N LYS A 18 -4.04 2.94 -5.53
CA LYS A 18 -4.47 1.82 -6.37
C LYS A 18 -3.33 0.86 -6.64
N LYS A 19 -2.13 1.39 -6.88
CA LYS A 19 -0.97 0.53 -7.08
C LYS A 19 -0.66 -0.26 -5.82
N ALA A 20 -0.79 0.37 -4.66
CA ALA A 20 -0.56 -0.33 -3.40
C ALA A 20 -1.58 -1.45 -3.21
N MET A 21 -2.85 -1.18 -3.53
CA MET A 21 -3.88 -2.19 -3.40
C MET A 21 -3.59 -3.39 -4.31
N LEU A 22 -3.21 -3.11 -5.55
CA LEU A 22 -2.85 -4.19 -6.47
C LEU A 22 -1.67 -5.00 -5.96
N THR A 23 -0.64 -4.31 -5.50
CA THR A 23 0.57 -4.95 -5.02
C THR A 23 0.27 -5.87 -3.84
N VAL A 24 -0.51 -5.36 -2.89
CA VAL A 24 -0.85 -6.12 -1.70
C VAL A 24 -1.73 -7.31 -2.05
N ALA A 25 -2.70 -7.10 -2.92
CA ALA A 25 -3.61 -8.19 -3.28
C ALA A 25 -2.89 -9.30 -4.02
N GLU A 26 -2.00 -8.94 -4.92
CA GLU A 26 -1.32 -9.95 -5.73
C GLU A 26 -0.24 -10.68 -4.96
N SER A 27 0.49 -9.96 -4.10
CA SER A 27 1.57 -10.58 -3.35
C SER A 27 1.11 -11.17 -2.03
N GLN A 28 -0.02 -10.70 -1.52
CA GLN A 28 -0.52 -11.08 -0.19
C GLN A 28 0.45 -10.70 0.90
N LYS A 29 1.18 -9.61 0.69
CA LYS A 29 2.11 -9.06 1.67
C LYS A 29 1.79 -7.60 1.88
N ALA A 30 1.83 -7.17 3.14
CA ALA A 30 1.48 -5.80 3.48
C ALA A 30 2.42 -5.28 4.55
N SER A 31 3.60 -4.89 4.15
CA SER A 31 4.52 -4.24 5.07
C SER A 31 5.01 -2.96 4.44
N THR A 32 5.40 -2.03 5.31
CA THR A 32 5.88 -0.74 4.85
C THR A 32 7.12 -0.89 3.97
N SER A 33 8.08 -1.71 4.40
CA SER A 33 9.30 -1.84 3.63
C SER A 33 9.05 -2.57 2.31
N PHE A 34 8.10 -3.50 2.28
CA PHE A 34 7.76 -4.17 1.04
C PHE A 34 7.20 -3.18 0.03
N LEU A 35 6.26 -2.33 0.45
CA LEU A 35 5.70 -1.33 -0.43
C LEU A 35 6.73 -0.30 -0.85
N GLN A 36 7.61 0.06 0.05
CA GLN A 36 8.66 1.01 -0.26
C GLN A 36 9.48 0.52 -1.45
N ARG A 37 9.86 -0.74 -1.41
CA ARG A 37 10.68 -1.31 -2.48
C ARG A 37 9.90 -1.52 -3.76
N ARG A 38 8.67 -2.03 -3.63
CA ARG A 38 7.89 -2.36 -4.82
C ARG A 38 7.43 -1.13 -5.57
N LEU A 39 7.06 -0.10 -4.83
CA LEU A 39 6.54 1.11 -5.45
C LEU A 39 7.60 2.18 -5.63
N ARG A 40 8.79 1.95 -5.09
CA ARG A 40 9.92 2.88 -5.21
C ARG A 40 9.58 4.24 -4.64
N ILE A 41 9.10 4.23 -3.42
CA ILE A 41 8.72 5.44 -2.70
C ILE A 41 9.46 5.49 -1.39
N GLY A 42 9.43 6.65 -0.74
CA GLY A 42 10.06 6.82 0.55
C GLY A 42 9.31 6.09 1.65
N TYR A 43 9.98 5.92 2.77
CA TYR A 43 9.42 5.17 3.88
C TYR A 43 8.15 5.84 4.41
N ASN A 44 8.18 7.17 4.57
CA ASN A 44 7.03 7.86 5.12
C ASN A 44 5.81 7.70 4.25
N ARG A 45 6.00 7.76 2.95
CA ARG A 45 4.89 7.62 2.04
C ARG A 45 4.34 6.20 2.08
N ALA A 46 5.24 5.22 2.15
CA ALA A 46 4.80 3.83 2.27
C ALA A 46 4.04 3.61 3.56
N ALA A 47 4.48 4.22 4.64
CA ALA A 47 3.78 4.08 5.92
C ALA A 47 2.38 4.67 5.85
N LEU A 48 2.22 5.80 5.17
CA LEU A 48 0.89 6.39 5.01
C LEU A 48 -0.02 5.49 4.19
N LEU A 49 0.53 4.85 3.17
CA LEU A 49 -0.26 3.91 2.38
C LEU A 49 -0.72 2.72 3.22
N ILE A 50 0.17 2.22 4.07
CA ILE A 50 -0.19 1.12 4.96
C ILE A 50 -1.32 1.53 5.89
N GLU A 51 -1.23 2.74 6.45
CA GLU A 51 -2.30 3.23 7.32
C GLU A 51 -3.62 3.34 6.58
N GLU A 52 -3.56 3.83 5.35
CA GLU A 52 -4.77 3.97 4.56
C GLU A 52 -5.39 2.62 4.25
N LEU A 53 -4.55 1.64 3.91
CA LEU A 53 -5.06 0.29 3.65
C LEU A 53 -5.70 -0.31 4.88
N GLU A 54 -5.11 -0.07 6.05
CA GLU A 54 -5.68 -0.58 7.28
C GLU A 54 -7.01 0.11 7.59
N ASP A 55 -7.08 1.42 7.40
CA ASP A 55 -8.30 2.17 7.65
C ASP A 55 -9.44 1.69 6.77
N ARG A 56 -9.12 1.25 5.57
CA ARG A 56 -10.12 0.76 4.64
C ARG A 56 -10.42 -0.71 4.82
N MET A 57 -9.82 -1.33 5.82
CA MET A 57 -10.05 -2.74 6.12
C MET A 57 -9.53 -3.67 5.03
N HIS A 58 -8.54 -3.21 4.30
CA HIS A 58 -7.89 -4.05 3.27
C HIS A 58 -6.81 -4.92 3.86
N ILE A 59 -6.25 -4.52 4.99
CA ILE A 59 -5.23 -5.30 5.68
C ILE A 59 -5.51 -5.23 7.17
N GLY A 60 -4.99 -6.19 7.90
CA GLY A 60 -5.18 -6.24 9.33
C GLY A 60 -4.16 -5.41 10.09
N PRO A 61 -4.33 -5.32 11.40
CA PRO A 61 -3.41 -4.53 12.22
C PRO A 61 -2.07 -5.22 12.40
N GLN A 62 -1.10 -4.44 12.79
CA GLN A 62 0.22 -4.95 13.11
C GLN A 62 0.13 -5.80 14.38
N ASN A 63 0.68 -7.00 14.32
CA ASN A 63 0.60 -7.94 15.42
C ASN A 63 1.99 -8.44 15.77
N GLY A 64 2.75 -7.65 16.49
CA GLY A 64 4.09 -8.06 16.86
C GLY A 64 4.93 -8.37 15.64
N SER A 65 5.56 -9.52 15.63
CA SER A 65 6.37 -9.92 14.49
C SER A 65 5.60 -10.71 13.45
N THR A 66 4.33 -10.95 13.70
CA THR A 66 3.50 -11.69 12.74
C THR A 66 3.16 -10.79 11.57
N PRO A 67 3.24 -11.28 10.34
CA PRO A 67 2.85 -10.47 9.19
C PRO A 67 1.39 -10.08 9.26
N ARG A 68 1.07 -8.90 8.72
CA ARG A 68 -0.31 -8.45 8.67
C ARG A 68 -1.12 -9.35 7.75
N GLU A 69 -2.38 -9.54 8.10
CA GLU A 69 -3.28 -10.25 7.22
C GLU A 69 -3.66 -9.36 6.05
N VAL A 70 -3.91 -9.98 4.91
CA VAL A 70 -4.36 -9.26 3.73
C VAL A 70 -5.76 -9.73 3.40
N PHE A 71 -6.69 -8.77 3.35
CA PHE A 71 -8.09 -9.09 3.09
C PHE A 71 -8.49 -8.84 1.64
N LEU A 72 -7.60 -8.24 0.85
CA LEU A 72 -7.88 -8.01 -0.56
C LEU A 72 -7.52 -9.21 -1.40
N THR A 73 -8.34 -9.52 -2.38
CA THR A 73 -8.02 -10.55 -3.34
C THR A 73 -7.74 -9.90 -4.69
N PRO A 74 -7.01 -10.59 -5.58
CA PRO A 74 -6.74 -10.02 -6.89
C PRO A 74 -8.00 -9.66 -7.67
N GLU A 75 -9.05 -10.44 -7.50
CA GLU A 75 -10.30 -10.16 -8.20
C GLU A 75 -10.92 -8.83 -7.77
N GLU A 76 -10.78 -8.52 -6.50
CA GLU A 76 -11.38 -7.30 -5.97
C GLU A 76 -10.68 -6.05 -6.46
N VAL A 77 -9.46 -6.18 -6.96
CA VAL A 77 -8.70 -5.02 -7.40
C VAL A 77 -8.48 -4.98 -8.90
N GLU A 78 -9.24 -5.79 -9.65
CA GLU A 78 -9.13 -5.77 -11.10
C GLU A 78 -9.35 -4.36 -11.65
N TRP A 79 -10.28 -3.63 -11.05
CA TRP A 79 -10.59 -2.28 -11.50
C TRP A 79 -9.42 -1.31 -11.32
N CYS A 80 -8.42 -1.68 -10.55
CA CYS A 80 -7.25 -0.83 -10.33
C CYS A 80 -6.24 -0.91 -11.47
N LYS A 81 -6.37 -1.89 -12.32
CA LYS A 81 -5.38 -2.11 -13.38
C LYS A 81 -5.49 -1.12 -14.54
#